data_f2ccd7ee27276f73bf543a9a3121300e
#
_entry.id   f2ccd7ee27276f73bf543a9a3121300e
#
_cell.length_a   1.000
_cell.length_b   1.000
_cell.length_c   1.000
_cell.angle_alpha   90.00
_cell.angle_beta   90.00
_cell.angle_gamma   90.00
#
_symmetry.space_group_name_H-M   'P 1'
#
loop_
_entity.id
_entity.type
_entity.pdbx_description
1 polymer ?
#
loop_
_entity_poly.entity_id
_entity_poly.type
_entity_poly.pdbx_seq_one_letter_code
_entity_poly.pdbx_strand_id
1 'polypeptide(L)'
;MTEQPLPLIIYVPGWLPKPEPAAHREALLRCLLTGVRRVDEEMAGAIEAHDSLFEVISWTYDFYREHRDISIDLASIDAVIEQRTASPKDIAEATSFRRRLSRWIYRLGDLMPFLIPHVASERMEVHLRDLRRYLGDDNGIAAHTRRMLKVPLQAATQMHRPVLLIGHSMGSVIASDSLWELTHDGRDHALVDLLVTMGSPLGQRYMQRRLKGAQKSGYGRYPSNIRRWKNLAAVGDLTALDRQILDDFEEMLDLGLIESLEDEAILAYYRLDGELNVHAEYGYLVHEKTAHTIVEWWRGLGN
;
A
#
# COMPACT_ATOMS: atom_id res chain seq x y z
N MET A 1 17.58 23.98 -21.66
CA MET A 1 16.50 23.47 -20.78
C MET A 1 16.89 22.06 -20.40
N THR A 2 17.29 21.82 -19.17
CA THR A 2 17.52 20.46 -18.68
C THR A 2 16.17 19.76 -18.63
N GLU A 3 16.00 18.67 -19.40
CA GLU A 3 14.80 17.81 -19.29
C GLU A 3 14.62 17.42 -17.82
N GLN A 4 13.45 17.68 -17.27
CA GLN A 4 13.14 17.19 -15.92
C GLN A 4 13.17 15.66 -15.95
N PRO A 5 13.80 15.03 -14.95
CA PRO A 5 13.86 13.58 -14.91
C PRO A 5 12.44 13.00 -14.79
N LEU A 6 12.18 11.92 -15.56
CA LEU A 6 10.89 11.25 -15.54
C LEU A 6 10.58 10.76 -14.11
N PRO A 7 9.36 10.94 -13.61
CA PRO A 7 8.97 10.50 -12.29
C PRO A 7 8.99 8.96 -12.17
N LEU A 8 8.89 8.44 -10.95
CA LEU A 8 8.87 7.00 -10.69
C LEU A 8 7.72 6.66 -9.74
N ILE A 9 6.89 5.72 -10.15
CA ILE A 9 5.85 5.11 -9.32
C ILE A 9 6.37 3.75 -8.85
N ILE A 10 6.60 3.60 -7.55
CA ILE A 10 7.00 2.33 -6.94
C ILE A 10 5.81 1.72 -6.23
N TYR A 11 5.51 0.46 -6.52
CA TYR A 11 4.44 -0.30 -5.89
C TYR A 11 5.00 -1.43 -5.02
N VAL A 12 4.59 -1.47 -3.76
CA VAL A 12 4.95 -2.52 -2.79
C VAL A 12 3.71 -3.34 -2.45
N PRO A 13 3.60 -4.59 -2.95
CA PRO A 13 2.44 -5.44 -2.73
C PRO A 13 2.30 -5.91 -1.28
N GLY A 14 1.10 -6.35 -0.93
CA GLY A 14 0.78 -6.96 0.36
C GLY A 14 1.26 -8.41 0.50
N TRP A 15 0.78 -9.06 1.60
CA TRP A 15 1.01 -10.45 1.91
C TRP A 15 0.53 -11.43 0.84
N LEU A 16 0.88 -12.69 1.04
CA LEU A 16 0.59 -13.88 0.24
C LEU A 16 1.43 -13.96 -1.04
N PRO A 17 1.66 -15.17 -1.54
CA PRO A 17 2.32 -15.36 -2.82
C PRO A 17 1.66 -14.54 -3.93
N LYS A 18 2.48 -13.85 -4.70
CA LYS A 18 2.06 -13.07 -5.87
C LYS A 18 2.40 -13.81 -7.15
N PRO A 19 1.77 -13.45 -8.27
CA PRO A 19 2.17 -14.00 -9.57
C PRO A 19 3.64 -13.75 -9.89
N GLU A 20 4.13 -14.42 -10.92
CA GLU A 20 5.44 -14.12 -11.51
C GLU A 20 5.62 -12.61 -11.72
N PRO A 21 6.81 -12.03 -11.45
CA PRO A 21 7.00 -10.58 -11.40
C PRO A 21 6.50 -9.84 -12.62
N ALA A 22 6.75 -10.35 -13.82
CA ALA A 22 6.30 -9.71 -15.07
C ALA A 22 4.77 -9.71 -15.19
N ALA A 23 4.13 -10.85 -14.96
CA ALA A 23 2.67 -10.99 -15.04
C ALA A 23 1.96 -10.18 -13.95
N HIS A 24 2.51 -10.15 -12.73
CA HIS A 24 1.97 -9.35 -11.64
C HIS A 24 2.06 -7.85 -11.96
N ARG A 25 3.24 -7.39 -12.41
CA ARG A 25 3.44 -5.99 -12.82
C ARG A 25 2.48 -5.57 -13.93
N GLU A 26 2.33 -6.41 -14.96
CA GLU A 26 1.40 -6.14 -16.07
C GLU A 26 -0.04 -6.01 -15.57
N ALA A 27 -0.51 -6.91 -14.74
CA ALA A 27 -1.85 -6.88 -14.17
C ALA A 27 -2.10 -5.62 -13.31
N LEU A 28 -1.15 -5.26 -12.46
CA LEU A 28 -1.23 -4.05 -11.62
C LEU A 28 -1.20 -2.78 -12.47
N LEU A 29 -0.28 -2.71 -13.45
CA LEU A 29 -0.16 -1.56 -14.35
C LEU A 29 -1.44 -1.39 -15.18
N ARG A 30 -2.02 -2.47 -15.68
CA ARG A 30 -3.28 -2.46 -16.44
C ARG A 30 -4.44 -1.88 -15.60
N CYS A 31 -4.55 -2.24 -14.32
CA CYS A 31 -5.55 -1.67 -13.42
C CYS A 31 -5.28 -0.18 -13.14
N LEU A 32 -4.02 0.20 -12.86
CA LEU A 32 -3.62 1.57 -12.63
C LEU A 32 -3.89 2.45 -13.87
N LEU A 33 -3.45 2.03 -15.04
CA LEU A 33 -3.67 2.75 -16.30
C LEU A 33 -5.15 2.92 -16.61
N THR A 34 -5.97 1.89 -16.34
CA THR A 34 -7.42 2.00 -16.54
C THR A 34 -8.03 3.06 -15.62
N GLY A 35 -7.63 3.10 -14.35
CA GLY A 35 -8.07 4.13 -13.42
C GLY A 35 -7.63 5.52 -13.88
N VAL A 36 -6.33 5.71 -14.17
CA VAL A 36 -5.76 6.98 -14.61
C VAL A 36 -6.39 7.46 -15.92
N ARG A 37 -6.58 6.58 -16.91
CA ARG A 37 -7.19 6.89 -18.20
C ARG A 37 -8.61 7.45 -18.08
N ARG A 38 -9.35 7.08 -17.05
CA ARG A 38 -10.71 7.62 -16.78
C ARG A 38 -10.68 9.06 -16.29
N VAL A 39 -9.55 9.52 -15.76
CA VAL A 39 -9.35 10.87 -15.20
C VAL A 39 -8.51 11.73 -16.13
N ASP A 40 -7.45 11.15 -16.71
CA ASP A 40 -6.49 11.82 -17.57
C ASP A 40 -5.91 10.84 -18.61
N GLU A 41 -6.43 10.90 -19.83
CA GLU A 41 -6.02 10.02 -20.95
C GLU A 41 -4.56 10.27 -21.37
N GLU A 42 -4.14 11.55 -21.38
CA GLU A 42 -2.79 11.93 -21.81
C GLU A 42 -1.74 11.38 -20.82
N MET A 43 -2.01 11.51 -19.53
CA MET A 43 -1.12 10.97 -18.51
C MET A 43 -1.07 9.44 -18.55
N ALA A 44 -2.20 8.76 -18.75
CA ALA A 44 -2.21 7.31 -18.90
C ALA A 44 -1.32 6.88 -20.07
N GLY A 45 -1.43 7.59 -21.23
CA GLY A 45 -0.55 7.37 -22.38
C GLY A 45 0.92 7.64 -22.08
N ALA A 46 1.24 8.66 -21.30
CA ALA A 46 2.61 8.96 -20.89
C ALA A 46 3.20 7.85 -19.99
N ILE A 47 2.42 7.32 -19.04
CA ILE A 47 2.83 6.20 -18.19
C ILE A 47 3.05 4.93 -19.05
N GLU A 48 2.11 4.63 -19.95
CA GLU A 48 2.15 3.45 -20.81
C GLU A 48 3.34 3.46 -21.78
N ALA A 49 3.72 4.65 -22.28
CA ALA A 49 4.84 4.81 -23.22
C ALA A 49 6.23 4.57 -22.59
N HIS A 50 6.34 4.54 -21.27
CA HIS A 50 7.62 4.46 -20.58
C HIS A 50 7.61 3.39 -19.47
N ASP A 51 8.07 2.19 -19.79
CA ASP A 51 8.17 1.06 -18.86
C ASP A 51 8.88 1.39 -17.54
N SER A 52 9.83 2.31 -17.56
CA SER A 52 10.63 2.73 -16.40
C SER A 52 9.89 3.60 -15.40
N LEU A 53 8.62 3.98 -15.68
CA LEU A 53 7.83 4.82 -14.78
C LEU A 53 7.10 4.03 -13.68
N PHE A 54 6.90 2.73 -13.86
CA PHE A 54 6.20 1.88 -12.89
C PHE A 54 7.04 0.67 -12.51
N GLU A 55 7.41 0.58 -11.25
CA GLU A 55 8.21 -0.50 -10.68
C GLU A 55 7.45 -1.22 -9.56
N VAL A 56 7.49 -2.55 -9.57
CA VAL A 56 6.86 -3.40 -8.54
C VAL A 56 7.94 -4.11 -7.75
N ILE A 57 7.90 -3.97 -6.43
CA ILE A 57 8.84 -4.64 -5.52
C ILE A 57 8.37 -6.07 -5.28
N SER A 58 8.95 -7.01 -6.02
CA SER A 58 8.54 -8.42 -6.03
C SER A 58 9.11 -9.22 -4.84
N TRP A 59 8.91 -8.72 -3.62
CA TRP A 59 9.47 -9.27 -2.39
C TRP A 59 8.86 -10.60 -1.95
N THR A 60 7.64 -10.91 -2.39
CA THR A 60 6.86 -12.04 -1.87
C THR A 60 7.44 -13.41 -2.25
N TYR A 61 8.10 -13.53 -3.41
CA TYR A 61 8.78 -14.77 -3.78
C TYR A 61 9.91 -15.10 -2.80
N ASP A 62 10.73 -14.14 -2.44
CA ASP A 62 11.81 -14.35 -1.48
C ASP A 62 11.30 -14.74 -0.10
N PHE A 63 10.11 -14.25 0.25
CA PHE A 63 9.46 -14.56 1.51
C PHE A 63 8.77 -15.94 1.51
N TYR A 64 8.01 -16.29 0.46
CA TYR A 64 7.19 -17.51 0.42
C TYR A 64 7.81 -18.67 -0.35
N ARG A 65 8.74 -18.40 -1.29
CA ARG A 65 9.37 -19.36 -2.22
C ARG A 65 8.39 -19.99 -3.19
N GLU A 66 7.29 -19.31 -3.46
CA GLU A 66 6.29 -19.75 -4.42
C GLU A 66 5.64 -18.55 -5.12
N HIS A 67 5.13 -18.79 -6.31
CA HIS A 67 4.29 -17.86 -7.06
C HIS A 67 2.85 -18.34 -7.08
N ARG A 68 1.93 -17.39 -7.11
CA ARG A 68 0.52 -17.67 -7.35
C ARG A 68 0.25 -17.69 -8.85
N ASP A 69 -0.64 -18.57 -9.29
CA ASP A 69 -1.09 -18.58 -10.68
C ASP A 69 -1.96 -17.33 -10.96
N ILE A 70 -1.50 -16.49 -11.90
CA ILE A 70 -2.22 -15.28 -12.32
C ILE A 70 -3.56 -15.61 -12.99
N SER A 71 -3.71 -16.77 -13.61
CA SER A 71 -4.94 -17.17 -14.29
C SER A 71 -6.17 -17.15 -13.39
N ILE A 72 -5.98 -17.33 -12.09
CA ILE A 72 -7.04 -17.26 -11.07
C ILE A 72 -7.64 -15.85 -11.00
N ASP A 73 -6.85 -14.81 -11.27
CA ASP A 73 -7.28 -13.41 -11.14
C ASP A 73 -7.72 -12.78 -12.47
N LEU A 74 -7.32 -13.31 -13.63
CA LEU A 74 -7.50 -12.65 -14.92
C LEU A 74 -8.95 -12.27 -15.21
N ALA A 75 -9.89 -13.19 -15.06
CA ALA A 75 -11.32 -12.91 -15.30
C ALA A 75 -11.87 -11.83 -14.34
N SER A 76 -11.39 -11.81 -13.10
CA SER A 76 -11.78 -10.81 -12.10
C SER A 76 -11.14 -9.46 -12.35
N ILE A 77 -9.91 -9.44 -12.89
CA ILE A 77 -9.21 -8.22 -13.34
C ILE A 77 -9.95 -7.62 -14.53
N ASP A 78 -10.34 -8.44 -15.52
CA ASP A 78 -11.11 -7.97 -16.67
C ASP A 78 -12.45 -7.35 -16.22
N ALA A 79 -13.17 -8.04 -15.35
CA ALA A 79 -14.44 -7.55 -14.82
C ALA A 79 -14.32 -6.22 -14.04
N VAL A 80 -13.29 -6.07 -13.21
CA VAL A 80 -13.11 -4.82 -12.43
C VAL A 80 -12.68 -3.65 -13.31
N ILE A 81 -11.94 -3.92 -14.39
CA ILE A 81 -11.56 -2.93 -15.41
C ILE A 81 -12.76 -2.42 -16.19
N GLU A 82 -13.70 -3.29 -16.54
CA GLU A 82 -14.93 -2.91 -17.25
C GLU A 82 -15.88 -2.11 -16.35
N GLN A 83 -15.92 -2.43 -15.06
CA GLN A 83 -16.77 -1.74 -14.09
C GLN A 83 -16.18 -0.39 -13.70
N ARG A 84 -16.99 0.68 -13.75
CA ARG A 84 -16.52 2.05 -13.42
C ARG A 84 -16.70 2.44 -11.95
N THR A 85 -17.73 1.92 -11.30
CA THR A 85 -18.08 2.28 -9.92
C THR A 85 -18.65 1.05 -9.19
N ALA A 86 -18.62 1.10 -7.86
CA ALA A 86 -19.27 0.08 -7.04
C ALA A 86 -20.77 -0.01 -7.33
N SER A 87 -21.25 -1.22 -7.57
CA SER A 87 -22.68 -1.48 -7.75
C SER A 87 -23.43 -1.41 -6.40
N PRO A 88 -24.78 -1.27 -6.42
CA PRO A 88 -25.57 -1.35 -5.18
C PRO A 88 -25.33 -2.66 -4.40
N LYS A 89 -25.06 -3.77 -5.10
CA LYS A 89 -24.68 -5.06 -4.49
C LYS A 89 -23.33 -4.95 -3.76
N ASP A 90 -22.32 -4.34 -4.39
CA ASP A 90 -20.99 -4.16 -3.77
C ASP A 90 -21.07 -3.30 -2.51
N ILE A 91 -21.85 -2.22 -2.57
CA ILE A 91 -22.07 -1.32 -1.43
C ILE A 91 -22.76 -2.08 -0.27
N ALA A 92 -23.83 -2.83 -0.58
CA ALA A 92 -24.56 -3.60 0.42
C ALA A 92 -23.67 -4.67 1.07
N GLU A 93 -22.85 -5.37 0.31
CA GLU A 93 -21.91 -6.36 0.85
C GLU A 93 -20.79 -5.71 1.67
N ALA A 94 -20.19 -4.60 1.20
CA ALA A 94 -19.14 -3.87 1.91
C ALA A 94 -19.61 -3.30 3.25
N THR A 95 -20.88 -2.86 3.33
CA THR A 95 -21.50 -2.26 4.53
C THR A 95 -22.30 -3.24 5.35
N SER A 96 -22.32 -4.54 5.01
CA SER A 96 -23.15 -5.57 5.65
C SER A 96 -22.89 -5.67 7.14
N PHE A 97 -23.93 -6.07 7.91
CA PHE A 97 -23.84 -6.29 9.34
C PHE A 97 -22.76 -7.32 9.70
N ARG A 98 -22.61 -8.38 8.89
CA ARG A 98 -21.57 -9.40 9.09
C ARG A 98 -20.17 -8.78 9.05
N ARG A 99 -19.87 -7.90 8.08
CA ARG A 99 -18.59 -7.21 8.00
C ARG A 99 -18.39 -6.20 9.13
N ARG A 100 -19.46 -5.52 9.53
CA ARG A 100 -19.43 -4.62 10.70
C ARG A 100 -19.12 -5.38 11.99
N LEU A 101 -19.75 -6.54 12.21
CA LEU A 101 -19.49 -7.40 13.37
C LEU A 101 -18.07 -7.94 13.36
N SER A 102 -17.60 -8.47 12.22
CA SER A 102 -16.20 -8.92 12.08
C SER A 102 -15.22 -7.80 12.44
N ARG A 103 -15.44 -6.59 11.94
CA ARG A 103 -14.61 -5.43 12.24
C ARG A 103 -14.57 -5.10 13.75
N TRP A 104 -15.69 -5.20 14.43
CA TRP A 104 -15.76 -5.04 15.89
C TRP A 104 -14.93 -6.09 16.63
N ILE A 105 -15.01 -7.35 16.22
CA ILE A 105 -14.24 -8.45 16.80
C ILE A 105 -12.74 -8.22 16.59
N TYR A 106 -12.33 -7.82 15.36
CA TYR A 106 -10.93 -7.52 15.07
C TYR A 106 -10.40 -6.31 15.85
N ARG A 107 -11.21 -5.25 16.04
CA ARG A 107 -10.85 -4.12 16.90
C ARG A 107 -10.65 -4.53 18.35
N LEU A 108 -11.49 -5.40 18.88
CA LEU A 108 -11.29 -5.96 20.22
C LEU A 108 -10.00 -6.77 20.31
N GLY A 109 -9.64 -7.56 19.30
CA GLY A 109 -8.36 -8.27 19.23
C GLY A 109 -7.16 -7.33 19.19
N ASP A 110 -7.24 -6.22 18.47
CA ASP A 110 -6.18 -5.21 18.41
C ASP A 110 -5.96 -4.53 19.77
N LEU A 111 -7.05 -4.27 20.50
CA LEU A 111 -7.01 -3.71 21.86
C LEU A 111 -6.57 -4.74 22.91
N MET A 112 -6.96 -6.00 22.74
CA MET A 112 -6.74 -7.11 23.70
C MET A 112 -6.12 -8.32 22.97
N PRO A 113 -4.82 -8.30 22.67
CA PRO A 113 -4.15 -9.35 21.87
C PRO A 113 -4.28 -10.77 22.45
N PHE A 114 -4.53 -10.91 23.74
CA PHE A 114 -4.72 -12.21 24.40
C PHE A 114 -6.03 -12.92 24.02
N LEU A 115 -6.98 -12.20 23.41
CA LEU A 115 -8.24 -12.77 22.90
C LEU A 115 -8.09 -13.38 21.49
N ILE A 116 -7.04 -13.02 20.76
CA ILE A 116 -6.79 -13.47 19.38
C ILE A 116 -6.84 -15.01 19.24
N PRO A 117 -6.18 -15.81 20.09
CA PRO A 117 -6.20 -17.28 19.96
C PRO A 117 -7.61 -17.91 20.06
N HIS A 118 -8.56 -17.21 20.64
CA HIS A 118 -9.92 -17.70 20.85
C HIS A 118 -10.91 -17.28 19.75
N VAL A 119 -10.49 -16.33 18.88
CA VAL A 119 -11.37 -15.71 17.89
C VAL A 119 -10.75 -15.77 16.48
N ALA A 120 -9.49 -16.18 16.38
CA ALA A 120 -8.76 -16.22 15.12
C ALA A 120 -9.35 -17.25 14.16
N SER A 121 -9.66 -16.81 12.93
CA SER A 121 -9.88 -17.73 11.82
C SER A 121 -8.54 -18.28 11.31
N GLU A 122 -8.58 -19.42 10.61
CA GLU A 122 -7.40 -20.05 10.01
C GLU A 122 -6.59 -19.07 9.14
N ARG A 123 -7.28 -18.21 8.39
CA ARG A 123 -6.65 -17.14 7.61
C ARG A 123 -5.93 -16.10 8.49
N MET A 124 -6.48 -15.77 9.63
CA MET A 124 -5.86 -14.82 10.57
C MET A 124 -4.59 -15.42 11.18
N GLU A 125 -4.58 -16.71 11.50
CA GLU A 125 -3.40 -17.39 12.03
C GLU A 125 -2.24 -17.37 11.03
N VAL A 126 -2.52 -17.58 9.73
CA VAL A 126 -1.51 -17.47 8.66
C VAL A 126 -0.91 -16.06 8.63
N HIS A 127 -1.75 -15.01 8.61
CA HIS A 127 -1.27 -13.64 8.59
C HIS A 127 -0.47 -13.27 9.85
N LEU A 128 -0.89 -13.76 11.03
CA LEU A 128 -0.14 -13.53 12.27
C LEU A 128 1.20 -14.25 12.29
N ARG A 129 1.28 -15.47 11.75
CA ARG A 129 2.54 -16.20 11.59
C ARG A 129 3.50 -15.44 10.68
N ASP A 130 3.03 -15.00 9.52
CA ASP A 130 3.83 -14.29 8.53
C ASP A 130 4.28 -12.94 9.07
N LEU A 131 3.40 -12.24 9.79
CA LEU A 131 3.73 -11.01 10.50
C LEU A 131 4.82 -11.23 11.55
N ARG A 132 4.72 -12.29 12.37
CA ARG A 132 5.77 -12.63 13.35
C ARG A 132 7.10 -12.91 12.68
N ARG A 133 7.10 -13.63 11.55
CA ARG A 133 8.30 -13.92 10.75
C ARG A 133 8.96 -12.63 10.24
N TYR A 134 8.17 -11.67 9.76
CA TYR A 134 8.69 -10.35 9.34
C TYR A 134 9.22 -9.56 10.53
N LEU A 135 8.45 -9.45 11.61
CA LEU A 135 8.83 -8.68 12.80
C LEU A 135 10.03 -9.27 13.55
N GLY A 136 10.16 -10.60 13.55
CA GLY A 136 11.30 -11.32 14.12
C GLY A 136 12.56 -11.25 13.26
N ASP A 137 12.44 -10.79 12.02
CA ASP A 137 13.51 -10.77 11.02
C ASP A 137 14.17 -12.14 10.83
N ASP A 138 13.35 -13.20 10.84
CA ASP A 138 13.82 -14.57 10.78
C ASP A 138 14.73 -14.78 9.55
N ASN A 139 15.97 -15.18 9.81
CA ASN A 139 17.02 -15.33 8.79
C ASN A 139 17.30 -14.07 7.96
N GLY A 140 17.03 -12.87 8.48
CA GLY A 140 17.25 -11.60 7.78
C GLY A 140 16.26 -11.30 6.66
N ILE A 141 15.10 -12.01 6.63
CA ILE A 141 14.14 -11.87 5.54
C ILE A 141 13.50 -10.48 5.49
N ALA A 142 13.22 -9.88 6.64
CA ALA A 142 12.65 -8.54 6.68
C ALA A 142 13.68 -7.48 6.25
N ALA A 143 14.93 -7.60 6.70
CA ALA A 143 16.01 -6.72 6.26
C ALA A 143 16.25 -6.84 4.73
N HIS A 144 16.17 -8.08 4.19
CA HIS A 144 16.26 -8.31 2.75
C HIS A 144 15.11 -7.64 2.01
N THR A 145 13.86 -7.83 2.46
CA THR A 145 12.66 -7.23 1.87
C THR A 145 12.74 -5.69 1.86
N ARG A 146 13.14 -5.08 2.99
CA ARG A 146 13.34 -3.62 3.05
C ARG A 146 14.44 -3.14 2.12
N ARG A 147 15.52 -3.90 1.95
CA ARG A 147 16.58 -3.58 1.00
C ARG A 147 16.09 -3.56 -0.44
N MET A 148 15.20 -4.49 -0.83
CA MET A 148 14.61 -4.49 -2.17
C MET A 148 13.89 -3.18 -2.50
N LEU A 149 13.26 -2.54 -1.52
CA LEU A 149 12.64 -1.23 -1.70
C LEU A 149 13.65 -0.07 -1.58
N LYS A 150 14.61 -0.16 -0.65
CA LYS A 150 15.59 0.94 -0.44
C LYS A 150 16.47 1.19 -1.68
N VAL A 151 16.84 0.13 -2.41
CA VAL A 151 17.69 0.24 -3.60
C VAL A 151 17.08 1.14 -4.68
N PRO A 152 15.86 0.89 -5.19
CA PRO A 152 15.26 1.77 -6.19
C PRO A 152 14.97 3.19 -5.67
N LEU A 153 14.62 3.36 -4.38
CA LEU A 153 14.45 4.69 -3.78
C LEU A 153 15.75 5.49 -3.81
N GLN A 154 16.88 4.87 -3.44
CA GLN A 154 18.20 5.49 -3.49
C GLN A 154 18.61 5.83 -4.93
N ALA A 155 18.37 4.92 -5.87
CA ALA A 155 18.64 5.16 -7.29
C ALA A 155 17.81 6.32 -7.84
N ALA A 156 16.53 6.41 -7.51
CA ALA A 156 15.66 7.51 -7.92
C ALA A 156 16.17 8.86 -7.37
N THR A 157 16.60 8.88 -6.10
CA THR A 157 17.18 10.07 -5.47
C THR A 157 18.46 10.54 -6.18
N GLN A 158 19.38 9.62 -6.51
CA GLN A 158 20.60 9.95 -7.23
C GLN A 158 20.33 10.51 -8.64
N MET A 159 19.23 10.08 -9.25
CA MET A 159 18.76 10.56 -10.56
C MET A 159 17.83 11.78 -10.45
N HIS A 160 17.60 12.30 -9.25
CA HIS A 160 16.65 13.39 -8.97
C HIS A 160 15.23 13.12 -9.52
N ARG A 161 14.81 11.86 -9.56
CA ARG A 161 13.47 11.47 -10.01
C ARG A 161 12.46 11.71 -8.88
N PRO A 162 11.36 12.43 -9.14
CA PRO A 162 10.23 12.48 -8.21
C PRO A 162 9.65 11.08 -7.98
N VAL A 163 9.31 10.75 -6.74
CA VAL A 163 8.85 9.41 -6.36
C VAL A 163 7.44 9.44 -5.78
N LEU A 164 6.53 8.68 -6.39
CA LEU A 164 5.29 8.21 -5.79
C LEU A 164 5.50 6.78 -5.28
N LEU A 165 5.39 6.59 -3.97
CA LEU A 165 5.50 5.27 -3.34
C LEU A 165 4.12 4.77 -2.92
N ILE A 166 3.68 3.64 -3.47
CA ILE A 166 2.40 3.00 -3.15
C ILE A 166 2.68 1.74 -2.34
N GLY A 167 2.18 1.69 -1.10
CA GLY A 167 2.24 0.50 -0.25
C GLY A 167 0.83 -0.09 -0.04
N HIS A 168 0.60 -1.32 -0.50
CA HIS A 168 -0.65 -2.03 -0.27
C HIS A 168 -0.52 -3.00 0.90
N SER A 169 -1.47 -2.96 1.85
CA SER A 169 -1.50 -3.90 2.97
C SER A 169 -0.15 -3.94 3.72
N MET A 170 0.49 -5.10 3.84
CA MET A 170 1.84 -5.22 4.42
C MET A 170 2.90 -4.42 3.66
N GLY A 171 2.71 -4.15 2.38
CA GLY A 171 3.59 -3.27 1.62
C GLY A 171 3.69 -1.87 2.22
N SER A 172 2.65 -1.38 2.91
CA SER A 172 2.69 -0.09 3.63
C SER A 172 3.58 -0.14 4.87
N VAL A 173 3.64 -1.28 5.56
CA VAL A 173 4.54 -1.50 6.71
C VAL A 173 5.99 -1.58 6.23
N ILE A 174 6.24 -2.33 5.15
CA ILE A 174 7.57 -2.43 4.52
C ILE A 174 8.04 -1.03 4.07
N ALA A 175 7.14 -0.24 3.48
CA ALA A 175 7.43 1.13 3.07
C ALA A 175 7.81 2.00 4.29
N SER A 176 6.98 2.01 5.34
CA SER A 176 7.23 2.77 6.57
C SER A 176 8.56 2.40 7.22
N ASP A 177 8.83 1.10 7.41
CA ASP A 177 10.07 0.60 8.01
C ASP A 177 11.30 0.94 7.15
N SER A 178 11.19 0.83 5.81
CA SER A 178 12.29 1.16 4.90
C SER A 178 12.61 2.65 4.91
N LEU A 179 11.60 3.50 4.90
CA LEU A 179 11.74 4.95 4.96
C LEU A 179 12.33 5.39 6.31
N TRP A 180 11.90 4.74 7.41
CA TRP A 180 12.49 4.99 8.71
C TRP A 180 13.99 4.63 8.74
N GLU A 181 14.39 3.47 8.20
CA GLU A 181 15.80 3.10 8.09
C GLU A 181 16.59 4.10 7.24
N LEU A 182 16.08 4.52 6.08
CA LEU A 182 16.74 5.52 5.23
C LEU A 182 16.91 6.87 5.94
N THR A 183 15.93 7.29 6.73
CA THR A 183 16.02 8.53 7.54
C THR A 183 17.11 8.42 8.60
N HIS A 184 17.21 7.29 9.31
CA HIS A 184 18.01 7.18 10.52
C HIS A 184 19.37 6.51 10.32
N ASP A 185 19.62 5.86 9.17
CA ASP A 185 20.95 5.30 8.82
C ASP A 185 21.96 6.38 8.40
N GLY A 186 21.54 7.64 8.29
CA GLY A 186 22.40 8.82 8.16
C GLY A 186 23.20 8.97 6.86
N ARG A 187 22.86 8.18 5.82
CA ARG A 187 23.67 8.14 4.58
C ARG A 187 22.95 8.62 3.32
N ASP A 188 21.63 8.65 3.33
CA ASP A 188 20.86 8.94 2.13
C ASP A 188 19.58 9.73 2.44
N HIS A 189 19.40 10.81 1.70
CA HIS A 189 18.19 11.66 1.77
C HIS A 189 17.21 11.26 0.67
N ALA A 190 16.87 9.96 0.59
CA ALA A 190 15.84 9.52 -0.35
C ALA A 190 14.51 10.18 0.00
N LEU A 191 14.01 11.05 -0.86
CA LEU A 191 12.74 11.75 -0.65
C LEU A 191 11.63 11.08 -1.47
N VAL A 192 10.52 10.80 -0.80
CA VAL A 192 9.27 10.37 -1.41
C VAL A 192 8.33 11.57 -1.46
N ASP A 193 7.95 12.03 -2.66
CA ASP A 193 7.07 13.18 -2.84
C ASP A 193 5.65 12.90 -2.36
N LEU A 194 5.19 11.68 -2.60
CA LEU A 194 3.90 11.20 -2.14
C LEU A 194 3.96 9.73 -1.74
N LEU A 195 3.68 9.45 -0.47
CA LEU A 195 3.37 8.11 0.01
C LEU A 195 1.86 7.87 -0.11
N VAL A 196 1.46 6.81 -0.78
CA VAL A 196 0.07 6.33 -0.81
C VAL A 196 0.01 4.99 -0.12
N THR A 197 -0.76 4.88 0.95
CA THR A 197 -1.04 3.60 1.62
C THR A 197 -2.45 3.12 1.29
N MET A 198 -2.59 1.84 0.92
CA MET A 198 -3.84 1.23 0.48
C MET A 198 -4.16 0.01 1.33
N GLY A 199 -5.34 -0.02 1.96
CA GLY A 199 -5.73 -1.15 2.83
C GLY A 199 -4.70 -1.42 3.94
N SER A 200 -4.15 -0.35 4.49
CA SER A 200 -2.99 -0.40 5.38
C SER A 200 -3.34 -0.82 6.80
N PRO A 201 -2.52 -1.68 7.46
CA PRO A 201 -2.65 -1.99 8.88
C PRO A 201 -1.95 -0.96 9.80
N LEU A 202 -1.39 0.13 9.27
CA LEU A 202 -0.62 1.11 10.04
C LEU A 202 -1.45 1.82 11.14
N GLY A 203 -2.78 1.92 10.99
CA GLY A 203 -3.68 2.40 12.03
C GLY A 203 -3.98 1.38 13.15
N GLN A 204 -3.45 0.15 13.07
CA GLN A 204 -3.66 -0.84 14.13
C GLN A 204 -2.62 -0.66 15.23
N ARG A 205 -3.06 -0.58 16.49
CA ARG A 205 -2.17 -0.41 17.65
C ARG A 205 -1.14 -1.53 17.79
N TYR A 206 -1.54 -2.75 17.43
CA TYR A 206 -0.63 -3.90 17.40
C TYR A 206 0.54 -3.66 16.43
N MET A 207 0.25 -3.10 15.24
CA MET A 207 1.26 -2.78 14.24
C MET A 207 2.13 -1.60 14.67
N GLN A 208 1.52 -0.49 15.08
CA GLN A 208 2.22 0.73 15.49
C GLN A 208 3.30 0.50 16.54
N ARG A 209 3.03 -0.39 17.51
CA ARG A 209 4.00 -0.74 18.57
C ARG A 209 5.20 -1.53 18.08
N ARG A 210 5.18 -2.00 16.81
CA ARG A 210 6.19 -2.88 16.20
C ARG A 210 6.89 -2.28 15.00
N LEU A 211 6.44 -1.13 14.53
CA LEU A 211 7.13 -0.38 13.48
C LEU A 211 8.54 0.00 13.93
N LYS A 212 9.43 0.16 12.99
CA LYS A 212 10.73 0.77 13.24
C LYS A 212 10.54 2.14 13.89
N GLY A 213 11.32 2.43 14.92
CA GLY A 213 11.18 3.66 15.68
C GLY A 213 10.08 3.67 16.76
N ALA A 214 9.20 2.69 16.84
CA ALA A 214 8.08 2.66 17.79
C ALA A 214 8.47 2.83 19.29
N GLN A 215 9.71 2.50 19.63
CA GLN A 215 10.26 2.64 21.00
C GLN A 215 10.95 4.01 21.24
N LYS A 216 10.94 4.88 20.23
CA LYS A 216 11.51 6.22 20.28
C LYS A 216 10.39 7.26 20.38
N SER A 217 10.74 8.52 20.59
CA SER A 217 9.82 9.67 20.65
C SER A 217 10.26 10.78 19.70
N GLY A 218 9.33 11.65 19.33
CA GLY A 218 9.55 12.79 18.48
C GLY A 218 10.20 12.40 17.14
N TYR A 219 11.19 13.17 16.70
CA TYR A 219 11.89 12.93 15.42
C TYR A 219 12.46 11.52 15.26
N GLY A 220 12.87 10.87 16.34
CA GLY A 220 13.42 9.52 16.29
C GLY A 220 12.38 8.44 15.99
N ARG A 221 11.09 8.73 16.22
CA ARG A 221 10.00 7.77 16.05
C ARG A 221 9.60 7.59 14.58
N TYR A 222 9.66 8.63 13.80
CA TYR A 222 9.08 8.68 12.47
C TYR A 222 10.11 8.80 11.34
N PRO A 223 9.80 8.39 10.12
CA PRO A 223 10.56 8.78 8.93
C PRO A 223 10.38 10.28 8.65
N SER A 224 11.43 10.96 8.16
CA SER A 224 11.39 12.37 7.77
C SER A 224 11.62 12.60 6.27
N ASN A 225 11.53 11.54 5.49
CA ASN A 225 11.77 11.53 4.05
C ASN A 225 10.49 11.31 3.23
N ILE A 226 9.35 11.64 3.80
CA ILE A 226 8.04 11.67 3.14
C ILE A 226 7.59 13.13 3.08
N ARG A 227 7.25 13.62 1.90
CA ARG A 227 6.73 14.99 1.77
C ARG A 227 5.24 15.06 2.05
N ARG A 228 4.44 14.19 1.41
CA ARG A 228 3.00 14.09 1.60
C ARG A 228 2.58 12.64 1.73
N TRP A 229 1.52 12.39 2.49
CA TRP A 229 1.00 11.05 2.70
C TRP A 229 -0.51 11.03 2.50
N LYS A 230 -1.00 10.12 1.66
CA LYS A 230 -2.43 9.85 1.47
C LYS A 230 -2.74 8.39 1.79
N ASN A 231 -3.71 8.17 2.65
CA ASN A 231 -4.16 6.84 3.04
C ASN A 231 -5.52 6.54 2.40
N LEU A 232 -5.60 5.48 1.62
CA LEU A 232 -6.82 5.00 0.98
C LEU A 232 -7.30 3.73 1.69
N ALA A 233 -8.50 3.78 2.28
CA ALA A 233 -9.05 2.66 3.01
C ALA A 233 -10.42 2.23 2.46
N ALA A 234 -10.54 0.98 2.01
CA ALA A 234 -11.81 0.48 1.48
C ALA A 234 -12.83 0.25 2.61
N VAL A 235 -14.07 0.62 2.33
CA VAL A 235 -15.20 0.34 3.23
C VAL A 235 -15.38 -1.17 3.34
N GLY A 236 -15.37 -1.68 4.58
CA GLY A 236 -15.48 -3.11 4.86
C GLY A 236 -14.15 -3.87 4.83
N ASP A 237 -13.03 -3.21 4.60
CA ASP A 237 -11.70 -3.81 4.71
C ASP A 237 -11.36 -4.07 6.18
N LEU A 238 -11.01 -5.33 6.48
CA LEU A 238 -10.66 -5.76 7.84
C LEU A 238 -9.18 -5.54 8.15
N THR A 239 -8.34 -5.35 7.15
CA THR A 239 -6.93 -5.01 7.33
C THR A 239 -6.79 -3.53 7.70
N ALA A 240 -7.55 -2.65 7.05
CA ALA A 240 -7.67 -1.24 7.41
C ALA A 240 -8.73 -1.03 8.50
N LEU A 241 -8.53 -1.66 9.67
CA LEU A 241 -9.46 -1.57 10.81
C LEU A 241 -9.67 -0.14 11.28
N ASP A 242 -8.58 0.60 11.39
CA ASP A 242 -8.62 2.04 11.46
C ASP A 242 -8.40 2.63 10.07
N ARG A 243 -9.40 3.33 9.58
CA ARG A 243 -9.36 4.00 8.28
C ARG A 243 -8.82 5.43 8.37
N GLN A 244 -8.66 5.90 9.59
CA GLN A 244 -8.18 7.23 9.91
C GLN A 244 -6.84 7.08 10.63
N ILE A 245 -5.76 7.11 9.83
CA ILE A 245 -4.40 7.05 10.38
C ILE A 245 -3.90 8.43 10.76
N LEU A 246 -4.60 9.50 10.36
CA LEU A 246 -4.25 10.88 10.69
C LEU A 246 -4.07 11.05 12.21
N ASP A 247 -5.03 10.56 13.01
CA ASP A 247 -4.99 10.69 14.48
C ASP A 247 -3.77 9.98 15.10
N ASP A 248 -3.29 8.91 14.45
CA ASP A 248 -2.17 8.10 14.92
C ASP A 248 -0.79 8.68 14.55
N PHE A 249 -0.74 9.48 13.48
CA PHE A 249 0.48 10.05 12.91
C PHE A 249 0.46 11.60 12.89
N GLU A 250 -0.51 12.24 13.56
CA GLU A 250 -0.62 13.70 13.67
C GLU A 250 0.67 14.35 14.16
N GLU A 251 1.39 13.68 15.08
CA GLU A 251 2.69 14.15 15.58
C GLU A 251 3.71 14.39 14.44
N MET A 252 3.60 13.71 13.29
CA MET A 252 4.47 13.98 12.14
C MET A 252 4.20 15.35 11.51
N LEU A 253 2.95 15.82 11.52
CA LEU A 253 2.57 17.17 11.08
C LEU A 253 3.06 18.21 12.08
N ASP A 254 2.83 17.98 13.36
CA ASP A 254 3.24 18.89 14.45
C ASP A 254 4.76 19.08 14.49
N LEU A 255 5.52 18.04 14.20
CA LEU A 255 6.98 18.07 14.10
C LEU A 255 7.49 18.64 12.77
N GLY A 256 6.61 18.94 11.81
CA GLY A 256 7.01 19.42 10.48
C GLY A 256 7.76 18.37 9.64
N LEU A 257 7.55 17.07 9.92
CA LEU A 257 8.18 15.97 9.17
C LEU A 257 7.51 15.69 7.83
N ILE A 258 6.23 16.04 7.72
CA ILE A 258 5.43 15.95 6.49
C ILE A 258 4.60 17.22 6.30
N GLU A 259 4.29 17.55 5.04
CA GLU A 259 3.47 18.71 4.69
C GLU A 259 1.97 18.42 4.87
N SER A 260 1.53 17.20 4.56
CA SER A 260 0.13 16.78 4.69
C SER A 260 0.00 15.27 4.93
N LEU A 261 -1.05 14.91 5.67
CA LEU A 261 -1.55 13.55 5.81
C LEU A 261 -3.07 13.58 5.64
N GLU A 262 -3.57 12.79 4.70
CA GLU A 262 -4.99 12.74 4.36
C GLU A 262 -5.51 11.31 4.40
N ASP A 263 -6.67 11.11 5.00
CA ASP A 263 -7.42 9.85 4.97
C ASP A 263 -8.58 9.92 4.00
N GLU A 264 -8.70 8.94 3.14
CA GLU A 264 -9.80 8.84 2.19
C GLU A 264 -10.41 7.44 2.13
N ALA A 265 -11.73 7.37 2.32
CA ALA A 265 -12.47 6.12 2.19
C ALA A 265 -12.86 5.85 0.74
N ILE A 266 -12.67 4.61 0.28
CA ILE A 266 -13.08 4.15 -1.05
C ILE A 266 -14.11 3.02 -0.99
N LEU A 267 -14.85 2.82 -2.08
CA LEU A 267 -15.76 1.69 -2.27
C LEU A 267 -15.15 0.74 -3.31
N ALA A 268 -14.24 -0.14 -2.86
CA ALA A 268 -13.64 -1.15 -3.74
C ALA A 268 -14.69 -2.18 -4.19
N TYR A 269 -14.60 -2.60 -5.46
CA TYR A 269 -15.59 -3.47 -6.11
C TYR A 269 -14.98 -4.66 -6.85
N TYR A 270 -13.74 -5.03 -6.54
CA TYR A 270 -13.12 -6.25 -7.09
C TYR A 270 -13.80 -7.49 -6.52
N ARG A 271 -14.12 -8.46 -7.38
CA ARG A 271 -14.73 -9.73 -7.02
C ARG A 271 -13.86 -10.89 -7.47
N LEU A 272 -13.65 -11.85 -6.59
CA LEU A 272 -13.03 -13.14 -6.92
C LEU A 272 -14.08 -14.22 -6.72
N ASP A 273 -14.31 -15.06 -7.73
CA ASP A 273 -15.34 -16.10 -7.73
C ASP A 273 -16.75 -15.59 -7.31
N GLY A 274 -17.07 -14.38 -7.74
CA GLY A 274 -18.34 -13.72 -7.42
C GLY A 274 -18.43 -13.11 -6.02
N GLU A 275 -17.45 -13.32 -5.14
CA GLU A 275 -17.40 -12.73 -3.80
C GLU A 275 -16.63 -11.41 -3.78
N LEU A 276 -17.19 -10.41 -3.11
CA LEU A 276 -16.57 -9.09 -2.98
C LEU A 276 -15.31 -9.17 -2.11
N ASN A 277 -14.16 -8.86 -2.71
CA ASN A 277 -12.88 -8.71 -2.02
C ASN A 277 -12.45 -7.24 -2.00
N VAL A 278 -12.87 -6.50 -0.98
CA VAL A 278 -12.55 -5.07 -0.82
C VAL A 278 -11.09 -4.80 -0.51
N HIS A 279 -10.30 -5.85 -0.15
CA HIS A 279 -8.88 -5.73 0.15
C HIS A 279 -7.97 -5.99 -1.07
N ALA A 280 -8.54 -6.42 -2.20
CA ALA A 280 -7.75 -6.75 -3.37
C ALA A 280 -7.04 -5.51 -3.96
N GLU A 281 -5.74 -5.63 -4.21
CA GLU A 281 -4.89 -4.57 -4.77
C GLU A 281 -5.41 -4.03 -6.12
N TYR A 282 -5.95 -4.91 -6.97
CA TYR A 282 -6.54 -4.53 -8.26
C TYR A 282 -7.73 -3.57 -8.11
N GLY A 283 -8.58 -3.81 -7.10
CA GLY A 283 -9.72 -2.95 -6.79
C GLY A 283 -9.32 -1.56 -6.29
N TYR A 284 -8.20 -1.46 -5.57
CA TYR A 284 -7.64 -0.17 -5.16
C TYR A 284 -7.06 0.58 -6.36
N LEU A 285 -6.26 -0.09 -7.21
CA LEU A 285 -5.55 0.55 -8.31
C LEU A 285 -6.47 1.08 -9.41
N VAL A 286 -7.58 0.37 -9.71
CA VAL A 286 -8.54 0.81 -10.73
C VAL A 286 -9.47 1.93 -10.25
N HIS A 287 -9.51 2.20 -8.94
CA HIS A 287 -10.46 3.13 -8.33
C HIS A 287 -10.15 4.59 -8.70
N GLU A 288 -11.20 5.37 -9.01
CA GLU A 288 -11.07 6.77 -9.44
C GLU A 288 -10.31 7.66 -8.45
N LYS A 289 -10.49 7.45 -7.14
CA LYS A 289 -9.79 8.23 -6.11
C LYS A 289 -8.29 7.97 -6.10
N THR A 290 -7.88 6.72 -6.36
CA THR A 290 -6.47 6.39 -6.59
C THR A 290 -5.94 7.12 -7.82
N ALA A 291 -6.71 7.09 -8.90
CA ALA A 291 -6.35 7.77 -10.14
C ALA A 291 -6.22 9.29 -9.95
N HIS A 292 -7.19 9.93 -9.30
CA HIS A 292 -7.10 11.37 -8.96
C HIS A 292 -5.85 11.67 -8.14
N THR A 293 -5.52 10.86 -7.14
CA THR A 293 -4.31 11.03 -6.32
C THR A 293 -3.03 10.99 -7.17
N ILE A 294 -2.94 10.05 -8.12
CA ILE A 294 -1.79 9.93 -9.02
C ILE A 294 -1.72 11.12 -9.97
N VAL A 295 -2.86 11.51 -10.56
CA VAL A 295 -2.96 12.64 -11.50
C VAL A 295 -2.58 13.97 -10.82
N GLU A 296 -3.09 14.21 -9.62
CA GLU A 296 -2.78 15.41 -8.84
C GLU A 296 -1.30 15.48 -8.48
N TRP A 297 -0.72 14.36 -8.03
CA TRP A 297 0.71 14.29 -7.76
C TRP A 297 1.53 14.60 -9.01
N TRP A 298 1.22 13.96 -10.13
CA TRP A 298 1.97 14.13 -11.38
C TRP A 298 1.91 15.57 -11.89
N ARG A 299 0.71 16.16 -11.92
CA ARG A 299 0.52 17.56 -12.34
C ARG A 299 1.24 18.56 -11.42
N GLY A 300 1.34 18.23 -10.14
CA GLY A 300 2.07 19.02 -9.16
C GLY A 300 3.60 19.02 -9.33
N LEU A 301 4.17 18.12 -10.13
CA LEU A 301 5.61 18.09 -10.44
C LEU A 301 6.03 19.20 -11.44
N GLY A 302 5.10 19.72 -12.22
CA GLY A 302 5.35 20.76 -13.22
C GLY A 302 5.26 22.22 -12.70
N ASN A 303 4.90 22.37 -11.42
CA ASN A 303 4.78 23.66 -10.74
C ASN A 303 5.88 23.79 -9.70
#